data_29aa8115fed8b1ecf7e3b8b11c9badfe
#
_entry.id   29aa8115fed8b1ecf7e3b8b11c9badfe
#
_cell.length_a   1.000
_cell.length_b   1.000
_cell.length_c   1.000
_cell.angle_alpha   90.00
_cell.angle_beta   90.00
_cell.angle_gamma   90.00
#
_symmetry.space_group_name_H-M   'P 1'
#
loop_
_entity.id
_entity.type
_entity.pdbx_description
1 polymer ?
#
loop_
_entity_poly.entity_id
_entity_poly.type
_entity_poly.pdbx_seq_one_letter_code
_entity_poly.pdbx_strand_id
1 'polypeptide(L)'
;MSIYSTNIDFKIPKKPKWIRVKLPTGKKYTELRSLVDKYSLNTICSSGSCPNMGECWGEGTATFMILGNICTRSCGFCGVKTGRPESIDWEEPEKVANSIKIMKIKHAVLTSVDRDDLKDMGTLIWTETIKSIRRLSPNTTLETLIPDFQGIEKHLDKIISVNPEVVSHNVETVKRLTREVRIQAKYDRSLKVLKY
;
A
#
# COMPACT_ATOMS: atom_id res chain seq x y z
N MET A 1 -35.37 25.08 23.59
CA MET A 1 -34.18 25.97 23.67
C MET A 1 -33.02 25.31 22.97
N SER A 2 -32.75 25.73 21.73
CA SER A 2 -31.64 25.23 20.89
C SER A 2 -30.45 26.16 21.13
N ILE A 3 -29.38 25.61 21.64
CA ILE A 3 -28.11 26.32 21.77
C ILE A 3 -27.05 25.39 21.20
N TYR A 4 -26.47 25.78 20.12
CA TYR A 4 -25.15 25.59 19.53
C TYR A 4 -25.22 25.51 18.00
N SER A 5 -25.48 26.68 17.40
CA SER A 5 -25.06 26.93 16.02
C SER A 5 -23.86 27.86 16.11
N THR A 6 -22.68 27.30 16.35
CA THR A 6 -21.43 28.03 16.07
C THR A 6 -21.05 27.69 14.63
N ASN A 7 -21.43 28.56 13.70
CA ASN A 7 -20.83 28.66 12.38
C ASN A 7 -19.35 29.05 12.55
N ILE A 8 -18.50 28.07 12.77
CA ILE A 8 -17.07 28.28 12.62
C ILE A 8 -16.80 28.26 11.11
N ASP A 9 -16.65 29.45 10.55
CA ASP A 9 -16.26 29.67 9.16
C ASP A 9 -14.80 29.18 8.99
N PHE A 10 -14.64 27.87 8.79
CA PHE A 10 -13.34 27.25 8.52
C PHE A 10 -12.90 27.67 7.11
N LYS A 11 -12.29 28.85 7.01
CA LYS A 11 -11.53 29.22 5.80
C LYS A 11 -10.37 28.23 5.63
N ILE A 12 -10.57 27.22 4.79
CA ILE A 12 -9.50 26.30 4.42
C ILE A 12 -8.38 27.14 3.78
N PRO A 13 -7.20 27.25 4.40
CA PRO A 13 -6.11 28.07 3.86
C PRO A 13 -5.70 27.52 2.49
N LYS A 14 -5.41 28.42 1.53
CA LYS A 14 -4.92 28.02 0.20
C LYS A 14 -3.63 27.21 0.38
N LYS A 15 -3.56 26.07 -0.32
CA LYS A 15 -2.34 25.22 -0.30
C LYS A 15 -1.12 26.04 -0.74
N PRO A 16 0.03 25.91 -0.06
CA PRO A 16 1.27 26.56 -0.45
C PRO A 16 1.65 26.22 -1.91
N LYS A 17 2.31 27.19 -2.60
CA LYS A 17 2.69 27.02 -4.01
C LYS A 17 3.61 25.82 -4.27
N TRP A 18 4.39 25.39 -3.27
CA TRP A 18 5.30 24.25 -3.37
C TRP A 18 4.61 22.88 -3.29
N ILE A 19 3.32 22.80 -2.88
CA ILE A 19 2.50 21.58 -2.92
C ILE A 19 1.82 21.43 -4.30
N ARG A 20 2.49 21.80 -5.37
CA ARG A 20 1.94 21.57 -6.71
C ARG A 20 2.47 20.28 -7.27
N VAL A 21 1.58 19.37 -7.64
CA VAL A 21 1.91 18.15 -8.36
C VAL A 21 1.83 18.44 -9.86
N LYS A 22 2.79 17.95 -10.63
CA LYS A 22 2.74 17.99 -12.09
C LYS A 22 1.61 17.11 -12.59
N LEU A 23 0.87 17.60 -13.59
CA LEU A 23 -0.16 16.76 -14.24
C LEU A 23 0.52 15.54 -14.88
N PRO A 24 -0.12 14.36 -14.81
CA PRO A 24 0.41 13.13 -15.39
C PRO A 24 0.24 13.14 -16.92
N THR A 25 1.18 13.70 -17.65
CA THR A 25 1.09 13.94 -19.12
C THR A 25 2.22 13.26 -19.92
N GLY A 26 3.11 12.53 -19.28
CA GLY A 26 4.26 11.90 -19.96
C GLY A 26 3.84 10.67 -20.81
N LYS A 27 4.57 10.44 -21.93
CA LYS A 27 4.35 9.30 -22.84
C LYS A 27 4.29 7.96 -22.10
N LYS A 28 5.25 7.70 -21.21
CA LYS A 28 5.26 6.47 -20.37
C LYS A 28 4.04 6.34 -19.48
N TYR A 29 3.60 7.44 -18.88
CA TYR A 29 2.36 7.43 -18.08
C TYR A 29 1.17 7.01 -18.92
N THR A 30 1.02 7.61 -20.12
CA THR A 30 -0.11 7.30 -21.02
C THR A 30 -0.07 5.84 -21.49
N GLU A 31 1.12 5.31 -21.80
CA GLU A 31 1.32 3.91 -22.17
C GLU A 31 0.91 2.96 -21.02
N LEU A 32 1.40 3.24 -19.80
CA LEU A 32 1.05 2.43 -18.62
C LEU A 32 -0.43 2.53 -18.29
N ARG A 33 -1.03 3.71 -18.39
CA ARG A 33 -2.47 3.90 -18.19
C ARG A 33 -3.28 3.04 -19.16
N SER A 34 -2.92 3.05 -20.45
CA SER A 34 -3.56 2.21 -21.47
C SER A 34 -3.42 0.72 -21.18
N LEU A 35 -2.28 0.27 -20.65
CA LEU A 35 -2.08 -1.12 -20.24
C LEU A 35 -2.94 -1.49 -19.03
N VAL A 36 -3.01 -0.63 -18.02
CA VAL A 36 -3.87 -0.82 -16.85
C VAL A 36 -5.33 -0.96 -17.27
N ASP A 37 -5.81 -0.06 -18.13
CA ASP A 37 -7.20 -0.08 -18.61
C ASP A 37 -7.46 -1.31 -19.49
N LYS A 38 -6.57 -1.63 -20.44
CA LYS A 38 -6.71 -2.77 -21.36
C LYS A 38 -6.74 -4.12 -20.66
N TYR A 39 -5.94 -4.31 -19.61
CA TYR A 39 -5.79 -5.58 -18.91
C TYR A 39 -6.51 -5.60 -17.57
N SER A 40 -7.29 -4.55 -17.25
CA SER A 40 -8.02 -4.40 -15.96
C SER A 40 -7.12 -4.63 -14.75
N LEU A 41 -5.90 -4.06 -14.79
CA LEU A 41 -4.91 -4.25 -13.72
C LEU A 41 -5.24 -3.41 -12.49
N ASN A 42 -5.09 -3.99 -11.30
CA ASN A 42 -5.36 -3.31 -10.04
C ASN A 42 -4.07 -2.77 -9.43
N THR A 43 -3.98 -1.45 -9.35
CA THR A 43 -2.91 -0.77 -8.61
C THR A 43 -3.51 0.19 -7.59
N ILE A 44 -2.91 0.28 -6.40
CA ILE A 44 -3.33 1.26 -5.40
C ILE A 44 -3.12 2.70 -5.90
N CYS A 45 -2.18 2.91 -6.81
CA CYS A 45 -1.96 4.21 -7.44
C CYS A 45 -3.21 4.70 -8.17
N SER A 46 -3.90 3.80 -8.87
CA SER A 46 -5.13 4.12 -9.62
C SER A 46 -6.35 4.20 -8.69
N SER A 47 -6.59 3.18 -7.86
CA SER A 47 -7.75 3.12 -6.96
C SER A 47 -7.69 4.15 -5.83
N GLY A 48 -6.49 4.51 -5.36
CA GLY A 48 -6.25 5.50 -4.31
C GLY A 48 -6.16 6.94 -4.80
N SER A 49 -6.35 7.21 -6.10
CA SER A 49 -6.20 8.57 -6.70
C SER A 49 -4.89 9.24 -6.30
N CYS A 50 -3.79 8.50 -6.36
CA CYS A 50 -2.48 8.96 -5.89
C CYS A 50 -2.00 10.19 -6.69
N PRO A 51 -1.68 11.32 -6.04
CA PRO A 51 -1.23 12.53 -6.73
C PRO A 51 0.12 12.36 -7.41
N ASN A 52 0.94 11.39 -6.98
CA ASN A 52 2.28 11.14 -7.51
C ASN A 52 2.30 10.12 -8.66
N MET A 53 1.14 9.57 -9.03
CA MET A 53 1.03 8.50 -10.02
C MET A 53 1.72 8.84 -11.35
N GLY A 54 1.58 10.09 -11.82
CA GLY A 54 2.20 10.54 -13.08
C GLY A 54 3.72 10.50 -13.05
N GLU A 55 4.34 10.87 -11.95
CA GLU A 55 5.78 10.85 -11.76
C GLU A 55 6.27 9.40 -11.59
N CYS A 56 5.71 8.66 -10.63
CA CYS A 56 6.09 7.28 -10.36
C CYS A 56 5.97 6.37 -11.61
N TRP A 57 4.85 6.43 -12.30
CA TRP A 57 4.66 5.63 -13.52
C TRP A 57 5.57 6.08 -14.66
N GLY A 58 5.86 7.39 -14.75
CA GLY A 58 6.84 7.93 -15.70
C GLY A 58 8.24 7.38 -15.49
N GLU A 59 8.61 7.07 -14.25
CA GLU A 59 9.90 6.51 -13.86
C GLU A 59 9.92 4.96 -13.88
N GLY A 60 8.76 4.33 -13.99
CA GLY A 60 8.61 2.86 -14.00
C GLY A 60 8.43 2.28 -12.60
N THR A 61 7.91 3.05 -11.65
CA THR A 61 7.55 2.62 -10.29
C THR A 61 6.03 2.53 -10.16
N ALA A 62 5.53 1.45 -9.55
CA ALA A 62 4.11 1.32 -9.22
C ALA A 62 3.91 0.58 -7.90
N THR A 63 2.82 0.91 -7.19
CA THR A 63 2.45 0.27 -5.94
C THR A 63 1.26 -0.65 -6.16
N PHE A 64 1.39 -1.90 -5.71
CA PHE A 64 0.36 -2.93 -5.77
C PHE A 64 -0.10 -3.27 -4.35
N MET A 65 -1.41 -3.36 -4.18
CA MET A 65 -2.00 -3.79 -2.91
C MET A 65 -2.48 -5.24 -3.03
N ILE A 66 -2.04 -6.08 -2.12
CA ILE A 66 -2.38 -7.51 -2.05
C ILE A 66 -3.29 -7.83 -0.86
N LEU A 67 -3.78 -9.07 -0.80
CA LEU A 67 -4.71 -9.59 0.21
C LEU A 67 -6.12 -9.01 0.11
N GLY A 68 -6.48 -8.53 -1.09
CA GLY A 68 -7.80 -7.99 -1.39
C GLY A 68 -7.94 -6.50 -1.09
N ASN A 69 -9.17 -6.03 -0.91
CA ASN A 69 -9.52 -4.61 -0.82
C ASN A 69 -10.31 -4.24 0.45
N ILE A 70 -10.44 -5.17 1.42
CA ILE A 70 -11.08 -4.95 2.70
C ILE A 70 -10.07 -5.21 3.81
N CYS A 71 -9.85 -4.21 4.66
CA CYS A 71 -8.90 -4.28 5.76
C CYS A 71 -9.60 -4.64 7.07
N THR A 72 -8.97 -5.44 7.92
CA THR A 72 -9.48 -5.74 9.27
C THR A 72 -9.31 -4.57 10.24
N ARG A 73 -8.51 -3.54 9.86
CA ARG A 73 -8.23 -2.36 10.70
C ARG A 73 -8.83 -1.09 10.12
N SER A 74 -9.18 -0.16 11.02
CA SER A 74 -9.83 1.13 10.70
C SER A 74 -8.92 2.31 11.01
N CYS A 75 -7.94 2.57 10.16
CA CYS A 75 -7.11 3.77 10.29
C CYS A 75 -7.85 4.99 9.77
N GLY A 76 -7.92 6.08 10.58
CA GLY A 76 -8.76 7.25 10.28
C GLY A 76 -8.35 8.07 9.04
N PHE A 77 -7.14 7.88 8.52
CA PHE A 77 -6.64 8.54 7.30
C PHE A 77 -6.72 7.66 6.06
N CYS A 78 -7.02 6.35 6.22
CA CYS A 78 -6.94 5.38 5.13
C CYS A 78 -8.26 5.33 4.35
N GLY A 79 -8.17 5.39 3.02
CA GLY A 79 -9.31 5.26 2.13
C GLY A 79 -9.72 3.80 1.84
N VAL A 80 -9.00 2.82 2.38
CA VAL A 80 -9.33 1.40 2.20
C VAL A 80 -10.55 1.03 3.03
N LYS A 81 -11.45 0.26 2.44
CA LYS A 81 -12.67 -0.20 3.09
C LYS A 81 -12.35 -1.07 4.30
N THR A 82 -12.93 -0.76 5.45
CA THR A 82 -12.82 -1.56 6.67
C THR A 82 -13.97 -2.56 6.76
N GLY A 83 -13.68 -3.78 7.23
CA GLY A 83 -14.71 -4.77 7.43
C GLY A 83 -14.16 -6.19 7.58
N ARG A 84 -15.01 -7.16 7.30
CA ARG A 84 -14.64 -8.57 7.22
C ARG A 84 -14.15 -8.87 5.80
N PRO A 85 -12.86 -9.20 5.62
CA PRO A 85 -12.33 -9.53 4.30
C PRO A 85 -12.94 -10.80 3.72
N GLU A 86 -12.93 -10.90 2.40
CA GLU A 86 -13.30 -12.12 1.68
C GLU A 86 -12.22 -13.20 1.84
N SER A 87 -12.52 -14.40 1.33
CA SER A 87 -11.54 -15.49 1.24
C SER A 87 -10.31 -15.07 0.43
N ILE A 88 -9.17 -15.70 0.72
CA ILE A 88 -7.93 -15.45 -0.01
C ILE A 88 -8.09 -15.86 -1.47
N ASP A 89 -7.69 -14.96 -2.38
CA ASP A 89 -7.48 -15.29 -3.79
C ASP A 89 -6.06 -15.88 -3.97
N TRP A 90 -5.99 -17.18 -4.10
CA TRP A 90 -4.72 -17.90 -4.30
C TRP A 90 -4.05 -17.62 -5.65
N GLU A 91 -4.78 -17.03 -6.60
CA GLU A 91 -4.24 -16.58 -7.88
C GLU A 91 -3.69 -15.15 -7.85
N GLU A 92 -3.94 -14.38 -6.78
CA GLU A 92 -3.50 -12.99 -6.65
C GLU A 92 -1.98 -12.83 -6.83
N PRO A 93 -1.10 -13.70 -6.26
CA PRO A 93 0.34 -13.61 -6.48
C PRO A 93 0.75 -13.62 -7.95
N GLU A 94 0.14 -14.50 -8.73
CA GLU A 94 0.42 -14.63 -10.16
C GLU A 94 -0.16 -13.47 -10.96
N LYS A 95 -1.36 -13.00 -10.61
CA LYS A 95 -2.01 -11.83 -11.24
C LYS A 95 -1.18 -10.57 -11.05
N VAL A 96 -0.66 -10.34 -9.83
CA VAL A 96 0.22 -9.20 -9.52
C VAL A 96 1.53 -9.29 -10.29
N ALA A 97 2.17 -10.46 -10.31
CA ALA A 97 3.44 -10.66 -11.02
C ALA A 97 3.29 -10.47 -12.54
N ASN A 98 2.17 -10.93 -13.13
CA ASN A 98 1.85 -10.69 -14.53
C ASN A 98 1.60 -9.20 -14.82
N SER A 99 0.92 -8.50 -13.90
CA SER A 99 0.69 -7.05 -14.03
C SER A 99 2.02 -6.28 -14.08
N ILE A 100 2.94 -6.59 -13.17
CA ILE A 100 4.29 -6.00 -13.12
C ILE A 100 5.05 -6.26 -14.43
N LYS A 101 4.99 -7.50 -14.94
CA LYS A 101 5.62 -7.88 -16.21
C LYS A 101 5.05 -7.13 -17.41
N ILE A 102 3.71 -7.08 -17.53
CA ILE A 102 3.01 -6.38 -18.63
C ILE A 102 3.31 -4.89 -18.59
N MET A 103 3.27 -4.29 -17.41
CA MET A 103 3.58 -2.87 -17.19
C MET A 103 5.08 -2.55 -17.31
N LYS A 104 5.96 -3.55 -17.41
CA LYS A 104 7.43 -3.40 -17.45
C LYS A 104 7.95 -2.54 -16.30
N ILE A 105 7.44 -2.78 -15.10
CA ILE A 105 7.80 -2.04 -13.89
C ILE A 105 9.26 -2.33 -13.53
N LYS A 106 10.03 -1.29 -13.25
CA LYS A 106 11.43 -1.38 -12.82
C LYS A 106 11.54 -1.55 -11.32
N HIS A 107 10.69 -0.84 -10.58
CA HIS A 107 10.62 -0.89 -9.12
C HIS A 107 9.17 -1.06 -8.69
N ALA A 108 8.83 -2.19 -8.09
CA ALA A 108 7.49 -2.46 -7.59
C ALA A 108 7.45 -2.32 -6.08
N VAL A 109 6.51 -1.51 -5.59
CA VAL A 109 6.19 -1.44 -4.17
C VAL A 109 5.00 -2.36 -3.92
N LEU A 110 5.16 -3.34 -3.04
CA LEU A 110 4.07 -4.17 -2.55
C LEU A 110 3.59 -3.63 -1.22
N THR A 111 2.29 -3.49 -1.07
CA THR A 111 1.63 -3.23 0.22
C THR A 111 0.43 -4.15 0.37
N SER A 112 -0.19 -4.19 1.53
CA SER A 112 -1.38 -5.00 1.75
C SER A 112 -2.40 -4.32 2.64
N VAL A 113 -3.62 -4.82 2.62
CA VAL A 113 -4.54 -4.65 3.74
C VAL A 113 -4.05 -5.46 4.95
N ASP A 114 -4.43 -5.07 6.16
CA ASP A 114 -4.22 -5.91 7.34
C ASP A 114 -5.21 -7.08 7.34
N ARG A 115 -4.70 -8.27 7.64
CA ARG A 115 -5.46 -9.52 7.71
C ARG A 115 -5.27 -10.18 9.09
N ASP A 116 -5.62 -9.43 10.15
CA ASP A 116 -5.57 -9.95 11.52
C ASP A 116 -6.51 -11.17 11.76
N ASP A 117 -7.40 -11.44 10.81
CA ASP A 117 -8.29 -12.60 10.76
C ASP A 117 -7.59 -13.91 10.38
N LEU A 118 -6.41 -13.82 9.75
CA LEU A 118 -5.62 -14.98 9.33
C LEU A 118 -4.55 -15.35 10.37
N LYS A 119 -4.36 -16.66 10.59
CA LYS A 119 -3.33 -17.17 11.52
C LYS A 119 -1.90 -16.76 11.15
N ASP A 120 -1.64 -16.62 9.86
CA ASP A 120 -0.35 -16.22 9.31
C ASP A 120 -0.32 -14.73 8.91
N MET A 121 -1.40 -13.99 9.18
CA MET A 121 -1.57 -12.57 8.81
C MET A 121 -1.31 -12.29 7.33
N GLY A 122 -1.51 -13.29 6.47
CA GLY A 122 -1.33 -13.20 5.02
C GLY A 122 0.11 -13.33 4.56
N THR A 123 1.06 -13.69 5.43
CA THR A 123 2.48 -13.80 5.04
C THR A 123 2.75 -14.82 3.94
N LEU A 124 1.89 -15.83 3.78
CA LEU A 124 2.01 -16.79 2.69
C LEU A 124 1.78 -16.12 1.34
N ILE A 125 0.71 -15.32 1.21
CA ILE A 125 0.44 -14.57 -0.02
C ILE A 125 1.57 -13.57 -0.31
N TRP A 126 2.08 -12.88 0.71
CA TRP A 126 3.25 -12.01 0.57
C TRP A 126 4.44 -12.75 -0.05
N THR A 127 4.82 -13.89 0.51
CA THR A 127 5.98 -14.66 0.05
C THR A 127 5.77 -15.22 -1.35
N GLU A 128 4.59 -15.75 -1.66
CA GLU A 128 4.27 -16.27 -2.99
C GLU A 128 4.20 -15.14 -4.04
N THR A 129 3.72 -13.95 -3.68
CA THR A 129 3.74 -12.78 -4.58
C THR A 129 5.17 -12.40 -4.93
N ILE A 130 6.06 -12.29 -3.95
CA ILE A 130 7.48 -11.96 -4.19
C ILE A 130 8.15 -13.01 -5.07
N LYS A 131 7.94 -14.31 -4.79
CA LYS A 131 8.48 -15.39 -5.60
C LYS A 131 7.97 -15.36 -7.04
N SER A 132 6.67 -15.13 -7.25
CA SER A 132 6.07 -15.02 -8.58
C SER A 132 6.64 -13.82 -9.36
N ILE A 133 6.84 -12.68 -8.71
CA ILE A 133 7.49 -11.52 -9.33
C ILE A 133 8.94 -11.84 -9.71
N ARG A 134 9.72 -12.46 -8.83
CA ARG A 134 11.10 -12.86 -9.12
C ARG A 134 11.18 -13.79 -10.34
N ARG A 135 10.24 -14.73 -10.45
CA ARG A 135 10.15 -15.66 -11.58
C ARG A 135 9.79 -14.98 -12.90
N LEU A 136 8.81 -14.06 -12.89
CA LEU A 136 8.28 -13.43 -14.12
C LEU A 136 9.00 -12.15 -14.52
N SER A 137 9.61 -11.46 -13.58
CA SER A 137 10.26 -10.16 -13.75
C SER A 137 11.54 -10.06 -12.89
N PRO A 138 12.57 -10.88 -13.16
CA PRO A 138 13.73 -11.01 -12.28
C PRO A 138 14.55 -9.72 -12.12
N ASN A 139 14.41 -8.76 -13.04
CA ASN A 139 15.12 -7.48 -13.01
C ASN A 139 14.30 -6.37 -12.30
N THR A 140 13.08 -6.67 -11.83
CA THR A 140 12.29 -5.72 -11.06
C THR A 140 12.76 -5.72 -9.62
N THR A 141 13.14 -4.56 -9.11
CA THR A 141 13.43 -4.39 -7.68
C THR A 141 12.14 -4.30 -6.88
N LEU A 142 12.15 -4.83 -5.66
CA LEU A 142 10.97 -4.94 -4.80
C LEU A 142 11.15 -4.19 -3.49
N GLU A 143 10.21 -3.31 -3.20
CA GLU A 143 9.99 -2.78 -1.87
C GLU A 143 8.75 -3.44 -1.27
N THR A 144 8.83 -3.86 -0.02
CA THR A 144 7.71 -4.41 0.74
C THR A 144 7.32 -3.44 1.85
N LEU A 145 6.25 -2.68 1.63
CA LEU A 145 5.64 -1.82 2.66
C LEU A 145 4.70 -2.66 3.52
N ILE A 146 5.27 -3.29 4.53
CA ILE A 146 4.59 -4.31 5.34
C ILE A 146 3.70 -3.74 6.44
N PRO A 147 2.61 -4.44 6.83
CA PRO A 147 1.90 -4.18 8.07
C PRO A 147 2.77 -4.55 9.29
N ASP A 148 2.31 -4.24 10.49
CA ASP A 148 3.08 -4.52 11.70
C ASP A 148 3.09 -6.00 12.12
N PHE A 149 2.31 -6.87 11.45
CA PHE A 149 2.11 -8.31 11.78
C PHE A 149 1.97 -8.57 13.28
N GLN A 150 1.35 -7.62 14.02
CA GLN A 150 1.23 -7.60 15.48
C GLN A 150 2.59 -7.70 16.23
N GLY A 151 3.71 -7.41 15.56
CA GLY A 151 5.06 -7.50 16.09
C GLY A 151 5.55 -8.93 16.27
N ILE A 152 4.96 -9.89 15.56
CA ILE A 152 5.34 -11.31 15.64
C ILE A 152 6.50 -11.59 14.69
N GLU A 153 7.69 -11.80 15.27
CA GLU A 153 8.96 -11.92 14.54
C GLU A 153 8.94 -13.00 13.46
N LYS A 154 8.36 -14.17 13.72
CA LYS A 154 8.24 -15.26 12.73
C LYS A 154 7.54 -14.85 11.42
N HIS A 155 6.70 -13.81 11.45
CA HIS A 155 6.04 -13.28 10.25
C HIS A 155 6.95 -12.32 9.50
N LEU A 156 7.78 -11.55 10.22
CA LEU A 156 8.83 -10.70 9.64
C LEU A 156 9.90 -11.57 8.98
N ASP A 157 10.35 -12.64 9.66
CA ASP A 157 11.32 -13.59 9.12
C ASP A 157 10.89 -14.17 7.76
N LYS A 158 9.60 -14.49 7.61
CA LYS A 158 9.07 -14.99 6.33
C LYS A 158 9.24 -13.98 5.20
N ILE A 159 8.97 -12.69 5.47
CA ILE A 159 9.15 -11.64 4.46
C ILE A 159 10.63 -11.43 4.15
N ILE A 160 11.48 -11.38 5.16
CA ILE A 160 12.93 -11.21 4.99
C ILE A 160 13.53 -12.38 4.24
N SER A 161 13.06 -13.61 4.50
CA SER A 161 13.60 -14.84 3.88
C SER A 161 13.44 -14.91 2.36
N VAL A 162 12.49 -14.16 1.78
CA VAL A 162 12.31 -14.06 0.32
C VAL A 162 13.06 -12.88 -0.31
N ASN A 163 13.89 -12.20 0.49
CA ASN A 163 14.91 -11.25 0.10
C ASN A 163 14.43 -10.10 -0.81
N PRO A 164 13.43 -9.28 -0.39
CA PRO A 164 13.13 -8.03 -1.09
C PRO A 164 14.29 -7.05 -0.94
N GLU A 165 14.49 -6.12 -1.89
CA GLU A 165 15.54 -5.10 -1.80
C GLU A 165 15.29 -4.10 -0.69
N VAL A 166 14.02 -3.80 -0.40
CA VAL A 166 13.63 -2.88 0.66
C VAL A 166 12.48 -3.48 1.47
N VAL A 167 12.62 -3.46 2.79
CA VAL A 167 11.52 -3.71 3.73
C VAL A 167 11.20 -2.38 4.42
N SER A 168 10.00 -1.88 4.24
CA SER A 168 9.54 -0.62 4.82
C SER A 168 8.29 -0.83 5.67
N HIS A 169 8.10 0.04 6.66
CA HIS A 169 6.93 0.05 7.53
C HIS A 169 6.62 1.48 7.97
N ASN A 170 5.36 1.86 7.93
CA ASN A 170 4.93 3.21 8.27
C ASN A 170 4.56 3.37 9.75
N VAL A 171 5.07 4.41 10.39
CA VAL A 171 4.64 4.84 11.73
C VAL A 171 3.37 5.70 11.65
N GLU A 172 3.16 6.40 10.54
CA GLU A 172 2.01 7.24 10.13
C GLU A 172 1.82 8.51 10.95
N THR A 173 2.04 8.48 12.25
CA THR A 173 1.83 9.64 13.14
C THR A 173 2.72 9.57 14.38
N VAL A 174 2.75 10.64 15.16
CA VAL A 174 3.46 10.69 16.44
C VAL A 174 2.76 9.87 17.52
N LYS A 175 3.51 9.42 18.52
CA LYS A 175 3.03 8.53 19.60
C LYS A 175 1.70 8.97 20.23
N ARG A 176 1.57 10.29 20.56
CA ARG A 176 0.38 10.83 21.22
C ARG A 176 -0.91 10.72 20.39
N LEU A 177 -0.80 10.71 19.05
CA LEU A 177 -1.95 10.65 18.14
C LEU A 177 -2.25 9.23 17.63
N THR A 178 -1.38 8.26 17.88
CA THR A 178 -1.53 6.91 17.33
C THR A 178 -2.87 6.28 17.67
N ARG A 179 -3.34 6.43 18.92
CA ARG A 179 -4.61 5.85 19.37
C ARG A 179 -5.84 6.44 18.64
N GLU A 180 -5.77 7.70 18.25
CA GLU A 180 -6.85 8.39 17.55
C GLU A 180 -6.84 8.09 16.05
N VAL A 181 -5.64 8.01 15.47
CA VAL A 181 -5.43 7.90 14.03
C VAL A 181 -5.36 6.44 13.56
N ARG A 182 -4.79 5.54 14.38
CA ARG A 182 -4.56 4.11 14.09
C ARG A 182 -4.97 3.26 15.28
N ILE A 183 -6.25 3.02 15.45
CA ILE A 183 -6.83 2.41 16.66
C ILE A 183 -6.21 1.05 17.02
N GLN A 184 -5.99 0.17 16.03
CA GLN A 184 -5.45 -1.18 16.23
C GLN A 184 -3.94 -1.26 16.20
N ALA A 185 -3.25 -0.28 15.61
CA ALA A 185 -1.80 -0.22 15.59
C ALA A 185 -1.24 0.39 16.86
N LYS A 186 0.00 0.05 17.19
CA LYS A 186 0.70 0.58 18.36
C LYS A 186 2.02 1.21 17.93
N TYR A 187 2.28 2.44 18.38
CA TYR A 187 3.50 3.18 18.04
C TYR A 187 4.77 2.39 18.35
N ASP A 188 4.88 1.87 19.58
CA ASP A 188 6.07 1.14 20.05
C ASP A 188 6.22 -0.21 19.29
N ARG A 189 5.11 -0.81 18.82
CA ARG A 189 5.14 -2.00 17.96
C ARG A 189 5.72 -1.65 16.58
N SER A 190 5.30 -0.55 15.98
CA SER A 190 5.86 -0.09 14.69
C SER A 190 7.36 0.18 14.80
N LEU A 191 7.82 0.81 15.91
CA LEU A 191 9.24 1.00 16.15
C LEU A 191 10.00 -0.33 16.36
N LYS A 192 9.38 -1.33 17.02
CA LYS A 192 9.96 -2.67 17.15
C LYS A 192 10.13 -3.33 15.78
N VAL A 193 9.12 -3.26 14.92
CA VAL A 193 9.18 -3.81 13.55
C VAL A 193 10.30 -3.15 12.73
N LEU A 194 10.45 -1.83 12.83
CA LEU A 194 11.51 -1.10 12.12
C LEU A 194 12.91 -1.36 12.67
N LYS A 195 13.02 -1.77 13.93
CA LYS A 195 14.31 -2.10 14.56
C LYS A 195 14.75 -3.54 14.27
N TYR A 196 13.79 -4.43 14.02
CA TYR A 196 14.02 -5.83 13.70
C TYR A 196 14.69 -5.98 12.35
#